data_3d43f9560581d013b9a6362885845411
#
_entry.id   3d43f9560581d013b9a6362885845411
#
_cell.length_a   1.000
_cell.length_b   1.000
_cell.length_c   1.000
_cell.angle_alpha   90.00
_cell.angle_beta   90.00
_cell.angle_gamma   90.00
#
_symmetry.space_group_name_H-M   'P 1'
#
loop_
_entity.id
_entity.type
_entity.pdbx_description
1 polymer ?
#
loop_
_entity_poly.entity_id
_entity_poly.type
_entity_poly.pdbx_seq_one_letter_code
_entity_poly.pdbx_strand_id
1 'polypeptide(L)'
;VGTAGNPSGGSGSGVAGSGSTAAGTGTGGSTAGTSTTAGSSPGGSASGGTGGGSSGSGTGGSSGAGAGGGGGSGGISSNTEGPCDIYMKGGTPCVAAYSTVRRLLSTYKGPLYQVRSGSSAMNNTGAGGMTHDIPQTADGFADIAAQATACANTYCTVSKLYDQSGKGNDIIRAVKGRAGNGDCTALDNYETTIGRADSKDKIKVGGHDVHTLYMEKCQGYRQTVIGNGMPVDAEPQGIYMVADGTRTGDACCWDFGNVTRDPTQYHVMNTLFFGTAYWGKGSEVKSPGAPFDGPWFGADIEAGVWMGGSKEGDPGWGDLETAKNAPRNPENPSLWVKYALGFLKTGTGPNRYALRMADVQTATMVKTAYAGAYPAGRNFDAQGSVVLGVGGDNSNNSWSTFYEGAIVAGFPMDATEDAILQNLKAVGYGK
;
A
#
# COMPACT_ATOMS: atom_id res chain seq x y z
N VAL A 1 -58.88 -15.66 -21.18
CA VAL A 1 -59.78 -14.81 -21.99
C VAL A 1 -59.17 -13.40 -22.00
N GLY A 2 -58.80 -12.92 -23.20
CA GLY A 2 -58.53 -11.51 -23.57
C GLY A 2 -57.06 -11.11 -23.42
N THR A 3 -56.20 -11.25 -24.36
CA THR A 3 -55.85 -10.63 -25.66
C THR A 3 -55.39 -9.19 -25.58
N ALA A 4 -54.12 -9.03 -25.91
CA ALA A 4 -53.50 -8.15 -26.93
C ALA A 4 -53.48 -6.61 -26.75
N GLY A 5 -52.32 -6.04 -27.06
CA GLY A 5 -52.16 -4.68 -27.53
C GLY A 5 -50.78 -4.09 -27.41
N ASN A 6 -49.97 -4.30 -28.46
CA ASN A 6 -48.82 -3.43 -28.81
C ASN A 6 -49.27 -2.46 -29.89
N PRO A 7 -48.79 -1.24 -29.98
CA PRO A 7 -47.99 -0.83 -31.15
C PRO A 7 -46.82 0.13 -30.79
N SER A 8 -45.63 -0.10 -31.19
CA SER A 8 -44.86 0.35 -32.36
C SER A 8 -44.96 1.84 -32.76
N GLY A 9 -43.78 2.48 -32.83
CA GLY A 9 -43.43 3.41 -33.88
C GLY A 9 -43.00 4.81 -33.46
N GLY A 10 -41.81 5.22 -33.92
CA GLY A 10 -41.43 6.62 -33.98
C GLY A 10 -39.94 6.87 -34.10
N SER A 11 -39.40 6.66 -35.29
CA SER A 11 -38.07 7.12 -35.71
C SER A 11 -38.04 8.64 -35.91
N GLY A 12 -36.94 9.29 -35.56
CA GLY A 12 -36.66 10.67 -35.85
C GLY A 12 -35.17 10.91 -36.00
N SER A 13 -34.73 10.95 -37.24
CA SER A 13 -33.38 11.33 -37.69
C SER A 13 -33.25 12.86 -37.79
N GLY A 14 -32.06 13.39 -37.52
CA GLY A 14 -31.67 14.79 -37.78
C GLY A 14 -30.18 14.96 -37.51
N VAL A 15 -29.41 14.82 -38.44
CA VAL A 15 -28.58 15.48 -39.45
C VAL A 15 -27.84 16.73 -38.93
N ALA A 16 -26.52 16.57 -38.87
CA ALA A 16 -25.35 17.40 -39.20
C ALA A 16 -25.37 18.93 -39.05
N GLY A 17 -24.28 19.43 -38.48
CA GLY A 17 -23.81 20.80 -38.58
C GLY A 17 -22.30 20.88 -38.43
N SER A 18 -21.62 20.90 -39.56
CA SER A 18 -20.18 21.18 -39.71
C SER A 18 -19.90 22.68 -39.63
N GLY A 19 -18.83 23.06 -38.98
CA GLY A 19 -18.31 24.42 -39.00
C GLY A 19 -16.82 24.44 -38.76
N SER A 20 -16.08 24.54 -39.82
CA SER A 20 -14.62 24.75 -39.90
C SER A 20 -14.24 26.23 -39.88
N THR A 21 -12.95 26.49 -39.70
CA THR A 21 -12.11 27.70 -39.96
C THR A 21 -11.70 28.41 -38.69
N ALA A 22 -10.46 28.90 -38.51
CA ALA A 22 -9.29 29.02 -39.37
C ALA A 22 -8.05 29.28 -38.54
N ALA A 23 -6.90 29.09 -39.12
CA ALA A 23 -5.54 29.30 -38.67
C ALA A 23 -5.21 30.75 -38.27
N GLY A 24 -4.31 30.90 -37.30
CA GLY A 24 -3.60 32.14 -37.01
C GLY A 24 -2.12 31.85 -36.75
N THR A 25 -1.31 32.12 -37.74
CA THR A 25 0.16 32.12 -37.73
C THR A 25 0.67 33.40 -37.06
N GLY A 26 1.58 33.28 -36.11
CA GLY A 26 2.33 34.42 -35.55
C GLY A 26 3.78 34.02 -35.30
N THR A 27 4.64 34.48 -36.18
CA THR A 27 6.10 34.35 -36.15
C THR A 27 6.76 35.49 -35.36
N GLY A 28 7.91 35.19 -34.76
CA GLY A 28 8.94 36.15 -34.31
C GLY A 28 9.22 36.06 -32.82
N GLY A 29 10.43 35.97 -32.30
CA GLY A 29 11.73 36.25 -32.82
C GLY A 29 12.74 36.00 -31.73
N SER A 30 13.89 35.58 -32.12
CA SER A 30 15.10 35.26 -31.34
C SER A 30 15.63 36.46 -30.52
N THR A 31 16.21 36.16 -29.34
CA THR A 31 17.51 36.79 -29.00
C THR A 31 18.28 35.91 -28.00
N ALA A 32 19.49 35.58 -28.41
CA ALA A 32 20.52 34.92 -27.65
C ALA A 32 21.17 35.91 -26.65
N GLY A 33 21.53 35.40 -25.49
CA GLY A 33 22.36 36.11 -24.54
C GLY A 33 23.31 35.13 -23.85
N THR A 34 24.50 35.04 -24.41
CA THR A 34 25.68 34.38 -23.82
C THR A 34 26.30 35.30 -22.77
N SER A 35 26.64 34.78 -21.59
CA SER A 35 27.80 35.28 -20.85
C SER A 35 28.36 34.19 -19.93
N THR A 36 29.54 33.79 -20.28
CA THR A 36 30.54 33.06 -19.52
C THR A 36 31.07 33.86 -18.36
N THR A 37 31.30 33.24 -17.20
CA THR A 37 32.53 33.51 -16.42
C THR A 37 32.84 32.33 -15.49
N ALA A 38 34.03 31.88 -15.61
CA ALA A 38 34.74 30.92 -14.78
C ALA A 38 35.19 31.54 -13.46
N GLY A 39 35.23 30.74 -12.40
CA GLY A 39 35.85 31.10 -11.14
C GLY A 39 36.40 29.88 -10.42
N SER A 40 37.70 29.81 -10.39
CA SER A 40 38.60 28.77 -9.91
C SER A 40 38.56 28.52 -8.41
N SER A 41 38.86 27.27 -8.05
CA SER A 41 39.27 26.78 -6.71
C SER A 41 40.55 27.42 -6.19
N PRO A 42 40.87 27.32 -4.89
CA PRO A 42 41.86 26.38 -4.41
C PRO A 42 41.47 25.71 -3.09
N GLY A 43 41.71 24.48 -2.75
CA GLY A 43 42.97 23.83 -2.45
C GLY A 43 43.43 24.05 -1.00
N GLY A 44 43.22 23.05 -0.10
CA GLY A 44 43.75 23.05 1.25
C GLY A 44 43.91 21.63 1.74
N SER A 45 45.16 21.26 1.91
CA SER A 45 45.71 19.95 2.28
C SER A 45 45.61 19.62 3.76
N ALA A 46 45.42 18.35 4.04
CA ALA A 46 46.01 17.40 5.00
C ALA A 46 46.67 17.88 6.29
N SER A 47 46.34 17.16 7.36
CA SER A 47 47.26 16.60 8.38
C SER A 47 46.47 15.57 9.19
N GLY A 48 46.76 14.41 9.33
CA GLY A 48 47.69 13.47 9.83
C GLY A 48 47.74 13.45 11.35
N GLY A 49 47.13 12.43 12.01
CA GLY A 49 47.27 12.17 13.43
C GLY A 49 47.16 10.68 13.69
N THR A 50 48.33 10.08 13.83
CA THR A 50 48.57 8.71 14.31
C THR A 50 48.57 8.64 15.83
N GLY A 51 48.08 7.58 16.44
CA GLY A 51 48.29 7.18 17.82
C GLY A 51 47.15 6.28 18.24
N GLY A 52 47.31 5.05 18.58
CA GLY A 52 48.28 4.31 19.31
C GLY A 52 47.53 3.34 20.21
N GLY A 53 47.77 2.07 20.10
CA GLY A 53 47.05 0.94 20.67
C GLY A 53 47.00 0.85 22.19
N SER A 54 46.16 -0.05 22.65
CA SER A 54 46.52 -1.02 23.72
C SER A 54 45.50 -2.18 23.74
N SER A 55 46.11 -3.33 23.63
CA SER A 55 45.62 -4.64 23.88
C SER A 55 45.30 -4.85 25.39
N GLY A 56 44.12 -5.42 25.67
CA GLY A 56 43.75 -5.96 26.97
C GLY A 56 43.12 -7.33 26.78
N SER A 57 43.93 -8.35 26.97
CA SER A 57 43.52 -9.72 27.12
C SER A 57 43.02 -9.96 28.54
N GLY A 58 41.84 -10.57 28.68
CA GLY A 58 41.29 -11.04 29.96
C GLY A 58 40.62 -12.40 29.76
N THR A 59 41.24 -13.38 30.34
CA THR A 59 40.94 -14.79 30.37
C THR A 59 39.71 -15.16 31.22
N GLY A 60 38.92 -16.13 30.74
CA GLY A 60 38.49 -17.35 31.42
C GLY A 60 37.42 -17.29 32.49
N GLY A 61 36.38 -18.07 32.29
CA GLY A 61 35.43 -18.48 33.30
C GLY A 61 34.42 -19.44 32.75
N SER A 62 34.70 -20.71 32.92
CA SER A 62 33.86 -21.84 32.52
C SER A 62 32.85 -22.21 33.60
N SER A 63 31.79 -22.90 33.12
CA SER A 63 30.95 -23.89 33.79
C SER A 63 29.75 -23.44 34.60
N GLY A 64 28.62 -24.06 34.19
CA GLY A 64 27.38 -24.13 34.93
C GLY A 64 26.26 -24.77 34.11
N ALA A 65 26.31 -26.08 33.88
CA ALA A 65 25.16 -26.83 33.39
C ALA A 65 24.08 -26.88 34.48
N GLY A 66 22.90 -26.33 34.17
CA GLY A 66 21.69 -26.47 34.95
C GLY A 66 20.56 -26.95 34.06
N ALA A 67 20.34 -28.27 33.99
CA ALA A 67 19.13 -28.85 33.44
C ALA A 67 17.97 -28.58 34.41
N GLY A 68 17.05 -27.73 34.01
CA GLY A 68 15.79 -27.50 34.68
C GLY A 68 14.68 -27.58 33.69
N GLY A 69 13.99 -28.75 33.61
CA GLY A 69 12.75 -28.88 32.85
C GLY A 69 11.69 -27.99 33.44
N GLY A 70 11.23 -27.04 32.70
CA GLY A 70 10.07 -26.18 33.01
C GLY A 70 9.09 -26.27 31.88
N GLY A 71 7.86 -26.71 32.17
CA GLY A 71 6.75 -26.82 31.26
C GLY A 71 6.54 -25.53 30.50
N GLY A 72 6.46 -25.64 29.20
CA GLY A 72 6.20 -24.53 28.28
C GLY A 72 4.82 -23.93 28.49
N SER A 73 4.74 -22.88 29.30
CA SER A 73 3.75 -21.84 29.11
C SER A 73 4.01 -21.28 27.73
N GLY A 74 3.05 -21.41 26.79
CA GLY A 74 3.11 -20.76 25.51
C GLY A 74 3.34 -19.27 25.71
N GLY A 75 4.60 -18.85 25.60
CA GLY A 75 5.00 -17.47 25.77
C GLY A 75 4.28 -16.62 24.75
N ILE A 76 3.59 -15.59 25.21
CA ILE A 76 3.02 -14.54 24.38
C ILE A 76 4.18 -13.95 23.59
N SER A 77 4.09 -14.01 22.25
CA SER A 77 5.10 -13.44 21.37
C SER A 77 5.07 -11.92 21.48
N SER A 78 6.17 -11.32 21.88
CA SER A 78 6.27 -9.85 21.96
C SER A 78 6.72 -9.25 20.64
N ASN A 79 6.13 -8.09 20.29
CA ASN A 79 6.52 -7.32 19.12
C ASN A 79 7.67 -6.36 19.45
N THR A 80 8.86 -6.89 19.64
CA THR A 80 10.05 -6.11 20.04
C THR A 80 10.77 -5.47 18.85
N GLU A 81 10.71 -6.09 17.68
CA GLU A 81 11.24 -5.58 16.42
C GLU A 81 10.12 -5.55 15.38
N GLY A 82 9.94 -4.43 14.71
CA GLY A 82 8.95 -4.28 13.65
C GLY A 82 9.57 -4.24 12.26
N PRO A 83 8.76 -4.27 11.22
CA PRO A 83 9.21 -4.15 9.83
C PRO A 83 10.05 -2.89 9.59
N CYS A 84 9.69 -1.76 10.19
CA CYS A 84 10.43 -0.52 10.01
C CYS A 84 11.82 -0.52 10.67
N ASP A 85 12.03 -1.31 11.71
CA ASP A 85 13.38 -1.54 12.26
C ASP A 85 14.24 -2.34 11.28
N ILE A 86 13.65 -3.34 10.62
CA ILE A 86 14.31 -4.17 9.61
C ILE A 86 14.69 -3.33 8.39
N TYR A 87 13.75 -2.53 7.88
CA TYR A 87 14.02 -1.62 6.77
C TYR A 87 15.10 -0.59 7.12
N MET A 88 15.08 -0.04 8.33
CA MET A 88 16.11 0.91 8.79
C MET A 88 17.49 0.25 8.81
N LYS A 89 17.60 -0.98 9.31
CA LYS A 89 18.86 -1.77 9.26
C LYS A 89 19.29 -2.07 7.84
N GLY A 90 18.35 -2.26 6.93
CA GLY A 90 18.59 -2.45 5.50
C GLY A 90 18.94 -1.16 4.73
N GLY A 91 19.01 -0.01 5.39
CA GLY A 91 19.33 1.29 4.78
C GLY A 91 18.19 1.94 4.00
N THR A 92 16.97 1.45 4.15
CA THR A 92 15.76 1.97 3.49
C THR A 92 14.66 2.26 4.52
N PRO A 93 14.78 3.35 5.30
CA PRO A 93 13.89 3.62 6.43
C PRO A 93 12.44 3.82 5.99
N CYS A 94 11.48 3.40 6.84
CA CYS A 94 10.07 3.72 6.64
C CYS A 94 9.85 5.24 6.65
N VAL A 95 9.01 5.70 5.75
CA VAL A 95 8.55 7.09 5.65
C VAL A 95 7.05 7.22 5.88
N ALA A 96 6.29 6.13 5.71
CA ALA A 96 4.90 6.00 6.12
C ALA A 96 4.64 4.55 6.53
N ALA A 97 3.97 4.30 7.67
CA ALA A 97 3.76 2.95 8.18
C ALA A 97 2.47 2.87 8.99
N TYR A 98 1.58 1.93 8.63
CA TYR A 98 0.25 1.82 9.21
C TYR A 98 -0.09 0.39 9.59
N SER A 99 -0.80 0.23 10.71
CA SER A 99 -1.36 -1.05 11.13
C SER A 99 -2.47 -0.84 12.15
N THR A 100 -3.53 -1.62 12.06
CA THR A 100 -4.52 -1.75 13.14
C THR A 100 -4.23 -2.95 14.05
N VAL A 101 -3.15 -3.67 13.77
CA VAL A 101 -2.77 -4.92 14.45
C VAL A 101 -1.70 -4.69 15.50
N ARG A 102 -0.60 -4.05 15.09
CA ARG A 102 0.62 -3.95 15.92
C ARG A 102 1.47 -2.72 15.62
N ARG A 103 2.44 -2.49 16.49
CA ARG A 103 3.53 -1.54 16.29
C ARG A 103 4.49 -2.04 15.20
N LEU A 104 4.86 -1.15 14.26
CA LEU A 104 5.75 -1.45 13.12
C LEU A 104 7.18 -0.92 13.30
N LEU A 105 7.40 0.02 14.24
CA LEU A 105 8.71 0.56 14.61
C LEU A 105 8.88 0.47 16.12
N SER A 106 9.91 -0.19 16.60
CA SER A 106 10.12 -0.49 18.05
C SER A 106 10.15 0.76 18.95
N THR A 107 10.63 1.87 18.41
CA THR A 107 10.70 3.16 19.10
C THR A 107 9.39 3.95 19.09
N TYR A 108 8.40 3.56 18.25
CA TYR A 108 7.12 4.23 18.20
C TYR A 108 6.31 4.00 19.50
N LYS A 109 5.78 5.08 20.08
CA LYS A 109 5.02 5.05 21.36
C LYS A 109 3.62 5.66 21.23
N GLY A 110 3.27 6.14 20.04
CA GLY A 110 1.95 6.73 19.76
C GLY A 110 0.84 5.69 19.66
N PRO A 111 -0.40 6.14 19.48
CA PRO A 111 -1.55 5.30 19.17
C PRO A 111 -1.41 4.70 17.76
N LEU A 112 -2.03 3.54 17.54
CA LEU A 112 -1.95 2.88 16.22
C LEU A 112 -2.98 3.46 15.25
N TYR A 113 -4.18 3.72 15.73
CA TYR A 113 -5.28 4.31 14.95
C TYR A 113 -6.24 5.05 15.88
N GLN A 114 -7.15 5.80 15.28
CA GLN A 114 -8.20 6.51 16.00
C GLN A 114 -9.56 5.98 15.54
N VAL A 115 -10.45 5.74 16.47
CA VAL A 115 -11.85 5.41 16.19
C VAL A 115 -12.75 6.59 16.47
N ARG A 116 -13.88 6.64 15.77
CA ARG A 116 -14.99 7.56 16.01
C ARG A 116 -16.19 6.78 16.52
N SER A 117 -16.57 7.01 17.78
CA SER A 117 -17.78 6.44 18.37
C SER A 117 -19.00 7.30 18.02
N GLY A 118 -20.19 6.72 18.03
CA GLY A 118 -21.44 7.42 17.68
C GLY A 118 -21.72 7.51 16.19
N SER A 119 -20.86 6.95 15.32
CA SER A 119 -21.20 6.76 13.91
C SER A 119 -22.11 5.57 13.73
N SER A 120 -22.95 5.61 12.70
CA SER A 120 -23.73 4.46 12.27
C SER A 120 -23.06 3.78 11.07
N ALA A 121 -23.34 2.48 10.86
CA ALA A 121 -22.88 1.77 9.65
C ALA A 121 -23.42 2.42 8.35
N MET A 122 -24.46 3.24 8.46
CA MET A 122 -25.11 3.94 7.35
C MET A 122 -24.66 5.39 7.20
N ASN A 123 -23.89 5.96 8.16
CA ASN A 123 -23.50 7.36 8.17
C ASN A 123 -22.08 7.53 8.72
N ASN A 124 -21.14 6.85 8.11
CA ASN A 124 -19.71 6.90 8.43
C ASN A 124 -18.98 8.03 7.67
N THR A 125 -19.61 9.19 7.59
CA THR A 125 -19.13 10.34 6.80
C THR A 125 -17.98 11.11 7.45
N GLY A 126 -17.50 10.67 8.61
CA GLY A 126 -16.47 11.39 9.38
C GLY A 126 -17.02 12.62 10.12
N ALA A 127 -18.35 12.77 10.18
CA ALA A 127 -19.00 13.86 10.89
C ALA A 127 -19.62 13.38 12.23
N GLY A 128 -19.56 14.25 13.23
CA GLY A 128 -20.15 13.97 14.55
C GLY A 128 -19.40 12.92 15.36
N GLY A 129 -20.02 12.46 16.46
CA GLY A 129 -19.43 11.50 17.37
C GLY A 129 -18.21 12.03 18.15
N MET A 130 -17.56 11.12 18.88
CA MET A 130 -16.31 11.40 19.60
C MET A 130 -15.19 10.56 19.06
N THR A 131 -14.01 11.12 18.95
CA THR A 131 -12.81 10.38 18.52
C THR A 131 -12.01 9.90 19.73
N HIS A 132 -11.49 8.67 19.62
CA HIS A 132 -10.70 8.02 20.65
C HIS A 132 -9.47 7.37 20.02
N ASP A 133 -8.32 7.70 20.56
CA ASP A 133 -7.06 7.08 20.13
C ASP A 133 -6.96 5.68 20.71
N ILE A 134 -6.61 4.72 19.86
CA ILE A 134 -6.40 3.33 20.27
C ILE A 134 -4.91 3.11 20.47
N PRO A 135 -4.49 2.98 21.74
CA PRO A 135 -3.08 2.81 22.06
C PRO A 135 -2.60 1.39 21.73
N GLN A 136 -1.32 1.19 21.89
CA GLN A 136 -0.72 -0.13 21.89
C GLN A 136 -0.59 -0.68 23.32
N THR A 137 -0.68 -2.00 23.45
CA THR A 137 -0.31 -2.72 24.69
C THR A 137 1.21 -2.64 24.93
N ALA A 138 1.67 -3.07 26.08
CA ALA A 138 3.11 -3.13 26.40
C ALA A 138 3.89 -3.97 25.36
N ASP A 139 3.26 -5.01 24.81
CA ASP A 139 3.83 -5.90 23.80
C ASP A 139 3.75 -5.33 22.39
N GLY A 140 3.13 -4.16 22.21
CA GLY A 140 3.06 -3.46 20.94
C GLY A 140 1.90 -3.90 20.03
N PHE A 141 0.90 -4.59 20.54
CA PHE A 141 -0.34 -4.90 19.81
C PHE A 141 -1.42 -3.84 20.08
N ALA A 142 -2.41 -3.74 19.21
CA ALA A 142 -3.53 -2.83 19.43
C ALA A 142 -4.30 -3.19 20.71
N ASP A 143 -4.59 -2.19 21.54
CA ASP A 143 -5.41 -2.35 22.74
C ASP A 143 -6.90 -2.38 22.37
N ILE A 144 -7.41 -3.56 22.03
CA ILE A 144 -8.83 -3.73 21.70
C ILE A 144 -9.75 -3.59 22.91
N ALA A 145 -9.23 -3.65 24.15
CA ALA A 145 -10.04 -3.38 25.34
C ALA A 145 -10.34 -1.88 25.45
N ALA A 146 -9.35 -1.03 25.16
CA ALA A 146 -9.57 0.41 25.03
C ALA A 146 -10.58 0.72 23.92
N GLN A 147 -10.47 0.05 22.76
CA GLN A 147 -11.44 0.21 21.68
C GLN A 147 -12.83 -0.26 22.11
N ALA A 148 -12.98 -1.41 22.73
CA ALA A 148 -14.26 -1.93 23.20
C ALA A 148 -14.94 -0.96 24.18
N THR A 149 -14.15 -0.29 25.03
CA THR A 149 -14.64 0.75 25.94
C THR A 149 -15.13 1.97 25.16
N ALA A 150 -14.34 2.47 24.20
CA ALA A 150 -14.70 3.64 23.38
C ALA A 150 -15.93 3.38 22.51
N CYS A 151 -16.11 2.13 22.07
CA CYS A 151 -17.17 1.70 21.16
C CYS A 151 -18.36 1.02 21.87
N ALA A 152 -18.43 1.12 23.20
CA ALA A 152 -19.49 0.47 23.97
C ALA A 152 -20.89 0.98 23.58
N ASN A 153 -21.78 0.06 23.20
CA ASN A 153 -23.16 0.35 22.80
C ASN A 153 -23.33 1.30 21.60
N THR A 154 -22.30 1.42 20.76
CA THR A 154 -22.35 2.26 19.56
C THR A 154 -21.57 1.61 18.41
N TYR A 155 -21.77 2.12 17.18
CA TYR A 155 -20.88 1.82 16.06
C TYR A 155 -19.60 2.66 16.16
N CYS A 156 -18.51 2.06 15.80
CA CYS A 156 -17.24 2.76 15.62
C CYS A 156 -16.77 2.68 14.17
N THR A 157 -16.19 3.77 13.71
CA THR A 157 -15.46 3.83 12.44
C THR A 157 -14.01 4.22 12.71
N VAL A 158 -13.10 3.90 11.81
CA VAL A 158 -11.71 4.37 11.88
C VAL A 158 -11.65 5.75 11.27
N SER A 159 -11.37 6.76 12.08
CA SER A 159 -11.26 8.16 11.63
C SER A 159 -9.87 8.51 11.13
N LYS A 160 -8.83 7.81 11.62
CA LYS A 160 -7.43 8.05 11.28
C LYS A 160 -6.58 6.80 11.46
N LEU A 161 -5.61 6.60 10.60
CA LEU A 161 -4.49 5.70 10.83
C LEU A 161 -3.25 6.55 11.12
N TYR A 162 -2.61 6.29 12.24
CA TYR A 162 -1.41 7.01 12.64
C TYR A 162 -0.18 6.45 11.92
N ASP A 163 0.65 7.34 11.41
CA ASP A 163 1.94 6.99 10.84
C ASP A 163 2.94 6.59 11.92
N GLN A 164 3.35 5.35 11.89
CA GLN A 164 4.28 4.79 12.86
C GLN A 164 5.76 4.96 12.46
N SER A 165 6.04 5.54 11.29
CA SER A 165 7.43 5.80 10.81
C SER A 165 8.14 6.90 11.60
N GLY A 166 7.38 7.70 12.35
CA GLY A 166 7.87 8.89 13.04
C GLY A 166 7.94 10.13 12.15
N LYS A 167 7.43 10.07 10.92
CA LYS A 167 7.38 11.21 9.98
C LYS A 167 6.09 12.04 10.09
N GLY A 168 5.03 11.49 10.71
CA GLY A 168 3.75 12.17 10.88
C GLY A 168 2.87 12.18 9.64
N ASN A 169 3.03 11.19 8.78
CA ASN A 169 2.26 11.00 7.55
C ASN A 169 0.93 10.29 7.82
N ASP A 170 0.17 10.77 8.80
CA ASP A 170 -1.15 10.23 9.13
C ASP A 170 -2.11 10.29 7.94
N ILE A 171 -2.97 9.27 7.83
CA ILE A 171 -4.01 9.22 6.79
C ILE A 171 -5.41 9.24 7.42
N ILE A 172 -6.30 9.99 6.79
CA ILE A 172 -7.71 10.11 7.14
C ILE A 172 -8.57 9.63 5.97
N ARG A 173 -9.88 9.53 6.15
CA ARG A 173 -10.75 9.13 5.04
C ARG A 173 -10.47 9.93 3.76
N ALA A 174 -10.45 9.26 2.63
CA ALA A 174 -10.18 9.88 1.35
C ALA A 174 -11.32 10.83 0.95
N VAL A 175 -10.97 12.02 0.46
CA VAL A 175 -11.93 12.97 -0.12
C VAL A 175 -12.44 12.45 -1.47
N LYS A 176 -13.48 13.09 -2.01
CA LYS A 176 -13.94 12.79 -3.37
C LYS A 176 -12.79 12.93 -4.38
N GLY A 177 -12.75 12.02 -5.32
CA GLY A 177 -11.78 12.00 -6.39
C GLY A 177 -12.34 12.55 -7.70
N ARG A 178 -11.79 12.05 -8.79
CA ARG A 178 -12.21 12.39 -10.14
C ARG A 178 -13.64 11.93 -10.40
N ALA A 179 -14.50 12.83 -10.86
CA ALA A 179 -15.86 12.48 -11.25
C ALA A 179 -15.88 11.52 -12.46
N GLY A 180 -16.66 10.45 -12.40
CA GLY A 180 -16.95 9.56 -13.52
C GLY A 180 -16.29 8.18 -13.51
N ASN A 181 -15.42 7.88 -12.55
CA ASN A 181 -14.79 6.56 -12.44
C ASN A 181 -15.38 5.74 -11.28
N GLY A 182 -16.57 5.22 -11.47
CA GLY A 182 -17.24 4.36 -10.51
C GLY A 182 -18.14 5.10 -9.52
N ASP A 183 -18.85 4.33 -8.70
CA ASP A 183 -19.95 4.82 -7.87
C ASP A 183 -19.54 5.78 -6.75
N CYS A 184 -18.26 5.80 -6.38
CA CYS A 184 -17.76 6.51 -5.21
C CYS A 184 -16.92 7.75 -5.50
N THR A 185 -16.55 8.01 -6.76
CA THR A 185 -15.65 9.12 -7.12
C THR A 185 -16.28 10.51 -7.03
N ALA A 186 -17.60 10.60 -7.12
CA ALA A 186 -18.32 11.87 -6.98
C ALA A 186 -18.55 12.30 -5.52
N LEU A 187 -18.24 11.45 -4.56
CA LEU A 187 -18.46 11.65 -3.13
C LEU A 187 -17.15 11.45 -2.36
N ASP A 188 -17.07 12.05 -1.17
CA ASP A 188 -16.03 11.68 -0.20
C ASP A 188 -16.21 10.19 0.16
N ASN A 189 -15.09 9.47 0.30
CA ASN A 189 -15.12 8.11 0.81
C ASN A 189 -15.63 8.10 2.25
N TYR A 190 -16.09 6.95 2.71
CA TYR A 190 -16.57 6.76 4.06
C TYR A 190 -15.45 6.26 4.98
N GLU A 191 -15.59 6.53 6.27
CA GLU A 191 -14.77 5.86 7.29
C GLU A 191 -15.14 4.38 7.37
N THR A 192 -14.16 3.52 7.54
CA THR A 192 -14.34 2.06 7.66
C THR A 192 -14.89 1.71 9.04
N THR A 193 -15.92 0.90 9.11
CA THR A 193 -16.40 0.33 10.39
C THR A 193 -15.39 -0.69 10.92
N ILE A 194 -15.17 -0.69 12.24
CA ILE A 194 -14.23 -1.62 12.90
C ILE A 194 -14.84 -2.18 14.19
N GLY A 195 -14.48 -3.41 14.51
CA GLY A 195 -14.92 -4.05 15.76
C GLY A 195 -16.40 -4.45 15.76
N ARG A 196 -16.97 -4.79 14.59
CA ARG A 196 -18.35 -5.23 14.47
C ARG A 196 -18.58 -6.58 15.19
N ALA A 197 -19.79 -6.78 15.68
CA ALA A 197 -20.17 -8.00 16.40
C ALA A 197 -20.09 -9.29 15.55
N ASP A 198 -20.22 -9.19 14.22
CA ASP A 198 -20.04 -10.27 13.26
C ASP A 198 -18.57 -10.60 12.94
N SER A 199 -17.70 -9.93 13.53
CA SER A 199 -16.24 -10.05 13.78
C SER A 199 -15.38 -10.86 12.80
N LYS A 200 -15.67 -10.83 11.50
CA LYS A 200 -14.70 -11.22 10.48
C LYS A 200 -13.45 -10.32 10.50
N ASP A 201 -13.55 -9.20 11.20
CA ASP A 201 -12.47 -8.23 11.37
C ASP A 201 -11.57 -8.54 12.57
N LYS A 202 -11.93 -9.55 13.38
CA LYS A 202 -11.15 -9.96 14.54
C LYS A 202 -10.26 -11.16 14.19
N ILE A 203 -8.98 -11.02 14.45
CA ILE A 203 -8.00 -12.10 14.27
C ILE A 203 -7.14 -12.23 15.53
N LYS A 204 -6.39 -13.33 15.61
CA LYS A 204 -5.40 -13.55 16.65
C LYS A 204 -4.00 -13.48 16.05
N VAL A 205 -3.14 -12.62 16.59
CA VAL A 205 -1.73 -12.50 16.20
C VAL A 205 -0.87 -12.47 17.46
N GLY A 206 0.12 -13.34 17.54
CA GLY A 206 0.99 -13.44 18.72
C GLY A 206 0.27 -13.74 20.04
N GLY A 207 -0.90 -14.36 19.98
CA GLY A 207 -1.74 -14.61 21.15
C GLY A 207 -2.72 -13.48 21.49
N HIS A 208 -2.59 -12.30 20.88
CA HIS A 208 -3.46 -11.14 21.06
C HIS A 208 -4.64 -11.16 20.09
N ASP A 209 -5.83 -10.89 20.57
CA ASP A 209 -6.97 -10.55 19.75
C ASP A 209 -6.78 -9.10 19.25
N VAL A 210 -6.94 -8.88 17.95
CA VAL A 210 -6.82 -7.57 17.31
C VAL A 210 -7.86 -7.42 16.20
N HIS A 211 -8.17 -6.19 15.81
CA HIS A 211 -9.04 -5.91 14.70
C HIS A 211 -8.27 -5.57 13.43
N THR A 212 -8.71 -6.09 12.31
CA THR A 212 -8.20 -5.77 10.97
C THR A 212 -9.03 -4.66 10.34
N LEU A 213 -8.51 -4.01 9.32
CA LEU A 213 -9.21 -2.95 8.61
C LEU A 213 -9.84 -3.51 7.33
N TYR A 214 -11.10 -3.96 7.42
CA TYR A 214 -11.85 -4.35 6.23
C TYR A 214 -12.55 -3.15 5.62
N MET A 215 -12.08 -2.73 4.47
CA MET A 215 -12.64 -1.63 3.70
C MET A 215 -13.57 -2.16 2.62
N GLU A 216 -14.82 -1.72 2.65
CA GLU A 216 -15.83 -1.96 1.61
C GLU A 216 -15.68 -0.94 0.48
N LYS A 217 -16.46 -1.10 -0.59
CA LYS A 217 -16.57 -0.07 -1.62
C LYS A 217 -16.87 1.29 -1.00
N CYS A 218 -16.27 2.32 -1.57
CA CYS A 218 -16.39 3.70 -1.07
C CYS A 218 -15.77 3.95 0.31
N GLN A 219 -14.91 3.07 0.78
CA GLN A 219 -14.15 3.27 2.02
C GLN A 219 -12.65 3.25 1.70
N GLY A 220 -11.93 4.23 2.20
CA GLY A 220 -10.50 4.31 2.02
C GLY A 220 -9.90 5.57 2.64
N TYR A 221 -8.59 5.61 2.69
CA TYR A 221 -7.82 6.62 3.41
C TYR A 221 -6.81 7.28 2.50
N ARG A 222 -6.53 8.55 2.78
CA ARG A 222 -5.59 9.32 2.00
C ARG A 222 -4.94 10.43 2.80
N GLN A 223 -3.72 10.78 2.41
CA GLN A 223 -3.07 12.05 2.71
C GLN A 223 -3.13 12.94 1.45
N THR A 224 -3.48 14.21 1.62
CA THR A 224 -3.66 15.17 0.50
C THR A 224 -2.51 16.18 0.39
N VAL A 225 -1.44 15.98 1.14
CA VAL A 225 -0.24 16.82 1.14
C VAL A 225 0.99 15.97 0.80
N ILE A 226 2.11 16.61 0.45
CA ILE A 226 3.39 15.90 0.39
C ILE A 226 3.74 15.48 1.80
N GLY A 227 3.93 14.18 2.01
CA GLY A 227 4.37 13.64 3.28
C GLY A 227 5.86 13.91 3.55
N ASN A 228 6.21 14.00 4.83
CA ASN A 228 7.59 14.20 5.24
C ASN A 228 8.46 13.00 4.87
N GLY A 229 9.48 13.23 4.05
CA GLY A 229 10.41 12.20 3.61
C GLY A 229 9.82 11.19 2.63
N MET A 230 8.60 11.43 2.14
CA MET A 230 8.02 10.61 1.07
C MET A 230 8.80 10.82 -0.23
N PRO A 231 9.12 9.72 -0.94
CA PRO A 231 9.73 9.82 -2.26
C PRO A 231 8.84 10.59 -3.23
N VAL A 232 9.46 11.43 -4.07
CA VAL A 232 8.80 12.19 -5.13
C VAL A 232 9.51 11.96 -6.44
N ASP A 233 8.83 12.21 -7.54
CA ASP A 233 9.34 11.99 -8.89
C ASP A 233 9.92 10.56 -9.04
N ALA A 234 11.12 10.43 -9.58
CA ALA A 234 11.79 9.13 -9.77
C ALA A 234 12.64 8.68 -8.57
N GLU A 235 12.44 9.25 -7.38
CA GLU A 235 13.18 8.82 -6.20
C GLU A 235 12.87 7.35 -5.86
N PRO A 236 13.90 6.56 -5.50
CA PRO A 236 13.69 5.16 -5.16
C PRO A 236 12.76 4.96 -3.96
N GLN A 237 11.87 3.98 -4.06
CA GLN A 237 10.98 3.61 -2.97
C GLN A 237 10.72 2.11 -2.93
N GLY A 238 10.29 1.63 -1.76
CA GLY A 238 9.71 0.32 -1.56
C GLY A 238 8.36 0.44 -0.85
N ILE A 239 7.46 -0.50 -1.15
CA ILE A 239 6.15 -0.61 -0.53
C ILE A 239 5.96 -2.05 -0.11
N TYR A 240 5.46 -2.31 1.10
CA TYR A 240 4.93 -3.62 1.44
C TYR A 240 3.53 -3.51 2.03
N MET A 241 2.76 -4.57 1.86
CA MET A 241 1.40 -4.69 2.41
C MET A 241 1.11 -6.14 2.78
N VAL A 242 0.44 -6.33 3.92
CA VAL A 242 -0.18 -7.61 4.30
C VAL A 242 -1.70 -7.44 4.23
N ALA A 243 -2.35 -8.32 3.45
CA ALA A 243 -3.78 -8.29 3.18
C ALA A 243 -4.42 -9.68 3.33
N ASP A 244 -5.75 -9.73 3.44
CA ASP A 244 -6.52 -10.98 3.48
C ASP A 244 -6.92 -11.44 2.08
N GLY A 245 -6.22 -12.42 1.53
CA GLY A 245 -6.54 -12.98 0.23
C GLY A 245 -7.85 -13.77 0.18
N THR A 246 -8.42 -14.13 1.33
CA THR A 246 -9.72 -14.83 1.38
C THR A 246 -10.92 -13.87 1.47
N ARG A 247 -10.64 -12.54 1.54
CA ARG A 247 -11.64 -11.51 1.70
C ARG A 247 -11.26 -10.26 0.91
N THR A 248 -11.33 -10.36 -0.41
CA THR A 248 -10.98 -9.28 -1.33
C THR A 248 -11.87 -9.30 -2.57
N GLY A 249 -11.99 -8.17 -3.24
CA GLY A 249 -12.87 -7.93 -4.36
C GLY A 249 -12.19 -7.98 -5.72
N ASP A 250 -12.99 -7.70 -6.75
CA ASP A 250 -12.70 -7.95 -8.16
C ASP A 250 -12.54 -6.69 -9.02
N ALA A 251 -12.70 -5.51 -8.44
CA ALA A 251 -12.66 -4.26 -9.21
C ALA A 251 -11.41 -3.42 -8.89
N CYS A 252 -11.21 -2.37 -9.63
CA CYS A 252 -10.24 -1.33 -9.32
C CYS A 252 -10.89 -0.23 -8.47
N CYS A 253 -10.21 0.35 -7.55
CA CYS A 253 -8.86 0.01 -7.12
C CYS A 253 -8.87 -0.17 -5.60
N TRP A 254 -8.11 -1.13 -5.12
CA TRP A 254 -7.83 -1.27 -3.72
C TRP A 254 -6.31 -1.30 -3.56
N ASP A 255 -5.76 -0.11 -3.39
CA ASP A 255 -4.35 0.18 -3.49
C ASP A 255 -3.76 0.63 -2.15
N PHE A 256 -2.47 0.43 -2.02
CA PHE A 256 -1.65 1.04 -0.98
C PHE A 256 -0.35 1.56 -1.58
N GLY A 257 -0.07 2.84 -1.43
CA GLY A 257 1.19 3.39 -1.92
C GLY A 257 1.23 4.90 -2.10
N ASN A 258 2.12 5.31 -2.99
CA ASN A 258 2.48 6.70 -3.24
C ASN A 258 1.79 7.22 -4.51
N VAL A 259 1.11 8.34 -4.40
CA VAL A 259 0.24 8.86 -5.46
C VAL A 259 0.37 10.37 -5.62
N THR A 260 -0.41 10.90 -6.58
CA THR A 260 -0.60 12.34 -6.76
C THR A 260 -1.15 13.01 -5.48
N ARG A 261 -0.82 14.27 -5.30
CA ARG A 261 -1.42 15.12 -4.25
C ARG A 261 -2.85 15.54 -4.57
N ASP A 262 -3.15 15.66 -5.85
CA ASP A 262 -4.46 16.07 -6.35
C ASP A 262 -5.29 14.82 -6.69
N PRO A 263 -6.34 14.49 -5.91
CA PRO A 263 -7.16 13.31 -6.14
C PRO A 263 -8.01 13.39 -7.42
N THR A 264 -8.00 14.49 -8.13
CA THR A 264 -8.67 14.62 -9.45
C THR A 264 -7.78 14.16 -10.60
N GLN A 265 -6.49 13.94 -10.36
CA GLN A 265 -5.53 13.42 -11.32
C GLN A 265 -5.34 11.91 -11.12
N TYR A 266 -5.33 11.14 -12.19
CA TYR A 266 -5.27 9.67 -12.14
C TYR A 266 -3.98 9.08 -12.73
N HIS A 267 -3.11 9.92 -13.31
CA HIS A 267 -1.93 9.44 -14.02
C HIS A 267 -0.64 9.40 -13.18
N VAL A 268 -0.73 9.72 -11.90
CA VAL A 268 0.45 9.80 -11.04
C VAL A 268 0.26 8.89 -9.84
N MET A 269 0.73 7.67 -9.98
CA MET A 269 0.71 6.71 -8.88
C MET A 269 1.79 5.65 -9.05
N ASN A 270 2.24 5.12 -7.93
CA ASN A 270 3.04 3.90 -7.84
C ASN A 270 2.59 3.19 -6.56
N THR A 271 1.62 2.32 -6.72
CA THR A 271 0.93 1.66 -5.61
C THR A 271 0.95 0.15 -5.77
N LEU A 272 0.87 -0.54 -4.67
CA LEU A 272 0.65 -1.96 -4.62
C LEU A 272 -0.85 -2.23 -4.65
N PHE A 273 -1.34 -2.75 -5.78
CA PHE A 273 -2.71 -3.23 -5.97
C PHE A 273 -2.88 -4.63 -5.39
N PHE A 274 -4.05 -4.93 -4.82
CA PHE A 274 -4.42 -6.28 -4.41
C PHE A 274 -5.90 -6.56 -4.68
N GLY A 275 -6.20 -7.66 -5.40
CA GLY A 275 -7.57 -8.03 -5.72
C GLY A 275 -7.68 -9.26 -6.63
N THR A 276 -8.93 -9.67 -6.89
CA THR A 276 -9.23 -10.83 -7.75
C THR A 276 -9.32 -10.46 -9.24
N ALA A 277 -9.25 -9.17 -9.61
CA ALA A 277 -9.12 -8.75 -10.99
C ALA A 277 -7.67 -8.93 -11.47
N TYR A 278 -7.49 -9.73 -12.52
CA TYR A 278 -6.21 -9.82 -13.22
C TYR A 278 -6.25 -8.91 -14.45
N TRP A 279 -5.46 -7.86 -14.45
CA TRP A 279 -5.42 -6.87 -15.53
C TRP A 279 -4.50 -7.35 -16.66
N GLY A 280 -5.03 -8.20 -17.55
CA GLY A 280 -4.31 -8.76 -18.67
C GLY A 280 -5.18 -9.72 -19.49
N LYS A 281 -4.63 -10.34 -20.53
CA LYS A 281 -5.33 -11.30 -21.37
C LYS A 281 -5.79 -12.51 -20.56
N GLY A 282 -7.05 -12.84 -20.64
CA GLY A 282 -7.67 -13.89 -19.84
C GLY A 282 -8.07 -13.42 -18.43
N SER A 283 -8.20 -12.12 -18.25
CA SER A 283 -8.64 -11.46 -17.01
C SER A 283 -10.13 -11.63 -16.75
N GLU A 284 -10.70 -12.75 -17.12
CA GLU A 284 -12.04 -13.08 -16.66
C GLU A 284 -12.00 -13.21 -15.15
N VAL A 285 -12.75 -12.36 -14.49
CA VAL A 285 -12.98 -12.45 -13.05
C VAL A 285 -13.67 -13.77 -12.79
N LYS A 286 -12.96 -14.69 -12.17
CA LYS A 286 -13.53 -15.94 -11.73
C LYS A 286 -13.79 -15.92 -10.24
N SER A 287 -14.67 -16.79 -9.81
CA SER A 287 -15.02 -16.88 -8.39
C SER A 287 -13.79 -17.06 -7.51
N PRO A 288 -13.65 -16.32 -6.41
CA PRO A 288 -12.56 -16.49 -5.47
C PRO A 288 -12.46 -17.94 -4.98
N GLY A 289 -11.21 -18.43 -4.91
CA GLY A 289 -10.92 -19.76 -4.36
C GLY A 289 -10.70 -20.87 -5.39
N ALA A 290 -10.91 -20.62 -6.69
CA ALA A 290 -10.45 -21.57 -7.69
C ALA A 290 -8.93 -21.46 -7.92
N PRO A 291 -8.21 -22.57 -8.11
CA PRO A 291 -6.80 -22.52 -8.47
C PRO A 291 -6.59 -21.59 -9.66
N PHE A 292 -5.69 -20.63 -9.53
CA PHE A 292 -5.33 -19.63 -10.56
C PHE A 292 -6.29 -18.43 -10.74
N ASP A 293 -7.30 -18.28 -9.89
CA ASP A 293 -8.30 -17.19 -10.02
C ASP A 293 -8.09 -16.04 -9.03
N GLY A 294 -6.88 -15.79 -8.63
CA GLY A 294 -6.53 -14.71 -7.71
C GLY A 294 -6.85 -15.01 -6.24
N PRO A 295 -6.74 -14.02 -5.37
CA PRO A 295 -6.26 -12.68 -5.69
C PRO A 295 -4.78 -12.62 -6.02
N TRP A 296 -4.38 -11.50 -6.64
CA TRP A 296 -3.00 -11.22 -7.02
C TRP A 296 -2.55 -9.87 -6.52
N PHE A 297 -1.25 -9.74 -6.24
CA PHE A 297 -0.62 -8.44 -6.19
C PHE A 297 -0.27 -7.97 -7.60
N GLY A 298 -0.43 -6.68 -7.81
CA GLY A 298 0.00 -5.95 -9.00
C GLY A 298 0.51 -4.58 -8.61
N ALA A 299 1.06 -3.85 -9.57
CA ALA A 299 1.37 -2.44 -9.40
C ALA A 299 0.34 -1.61 -10.16
N ASP A 300 -0.34 -0.71 -9.47
CA ASP A 300 -1.10 0.33 -10.15
C ASP A 300 -0.16 1.50 -10.42
N ILE A 301 0.08 1.71 -11.72
CA ILE A 301 1.06 2.66 -12.25
C ILE A 301 0.40 3.49 -13.34
N GLU A 302 -0.05 4.67 -13.01
CA GLU A 302 -0.76 5.56 -13.91
C GLU A 302 -2.08 4.93 -14.45
N ALA A 303 -2.24 4.84 -15.75
CA ALA A 303 -3.48 4.39 -16.39
C ALA A 303 -3.61 2.86 -16.45
N GLY A 304 -3.47 2.15 -15.34
CA GLY A 304 -3.75 0.73 -15.25
C GLY A 304 -2.81 -0.09 -14.39
N VAL A 305 -3.32 -1.24 -13.97
CA VAL A 305 -2.62 -2.17 -13.09
C VAL A 305 -1.72 -3.08 -13.93
N TRP A 306 -0.47 -3.16 -13.51
CA TRP A 306 0.52 -4.06 -14.09
C TRP A 306 0.76 -5.27 -13.19
N MET A 307 0.62 -6.46 -13.74
CA MET A 307 0.66 -7.72 -12.99
C MET A 307 2.03 -8.42 -13.03
N GLY A 308 3.07 -7.71 -13.48
CA GLY A 308 4.36 -8.32 -13.76
C GLY A 308 4.34 -9.01 -15.12
N GLY A 309 4.80 -8.37 -16.18
CA GLY A 309 4.95 -8.99 -17.50
C GLY A 309 6.14 -9.92 -17.55
N SER A 310 6.18 -10.78 -18.56
CA SER A 310 7.24 -11.76 -18.70
C SER A 310 8.54 -11.19 -19.26
N LYS A 311 8.48 -10.06 -20.00
CA LYS A 311 9.64 -9.46 -20.67
C LYS A 311 9.45 -7.98 -20.91
N GLU A 312 10.57 -7.26 -20.93
CA GLU A 312 10.63 -5.91 -21.48
C GLU A 312 10.11 -5.90 -22.95
N GLY A 313 9.19 -4.99 -23.24
CA GLY A 313 8.57 -4.88 -24.56
C GLY A 313 7.37 -5.79 -24.81
N ASP A 314 6.91 -6.58 -23.85
CA ASP A 314 5.65 -7.31 -23.99
C ASP A 314 4.48 -6.34 -24.20
N PRO A 315 3.50 -6.66 -25.09
CA PRO A 315 2.29 -5.86 -25.21
C PRO A 315 1.59 -5.75 -23.86
N GLY A 316 1.23 -4.57 -23.43
CA GLY A 316 0.57 -4.38 -22.14
C GLY A 316 1.18 -3.29 -21.27
N TRP A 317 2.21 -2.64 -21.77
CA TRP A 317 2.95 -1.63 -21.03
C TRP A 317 2.54 -0.19 -21.33
N GLY A 318 1.75 0.05 -22.36
CA GLY A 318 1.53 1.40 -22.88
C GLY A 318 0.26 2.09 -22.42
N ASP A 319 -0.84 1.37 -22.36
CA ASP A 319 -2.16 1.89 -22.03
C ASP A 319 -3.05 0.78 -21.44
N LEU A 320 -4.24 1.15 -20.95
CA LEU A 320 -5.17 0.22 -20.33
C LEU A 320 -5.61 -0.89 -21.31
N GLU A 321 -5.82 -0.58 -22.59
CA GLU A 321 -6.23 -1.56 -23.61
C GLU A 321 -5.10 -2.55 -23.90
N THR A 322 -3.86 -2.07 -23.93
CA THR A 322 -2.69 -2.92 -24.09
C THR A 322 -2.46 -3.78 -22.86
N ALA A 323 -2.66 -3.25 -21.66
CA ALA A 323 -2.58 -4.00 -20.42
C ALA A 323 -3.59 -5.14 -20.34
N LYS A 324 -4.82 -4.93 -20.80
CA LYS A 324 -5.87 -5.98 -20.90
C LYS A 324 -5.49 -7.14 -21.82
N ASN A 325 -4.60 -6.92 -22.77
CA ASN A 325 -4.15 -7.91 -23.73
C ASN A 325 -2.80 -8.55 -23.36
N ALA A 326 -2.15 -8.11 -22.28
CA ALA A 326 -0.89 -8.68 -21.83
C ALA A 326 -1.05 -10.16 -21.46
N PRO A 327 -0.11 -11.03 -21.82
CA PRO A 327 -0.11 -12.42 -21.38
C PRO A 327 -0.10 -12.49 -19.83
N ARG A 328 -0.77 -13.49 -19.30
CA ARG A 328 -0.71 -13.76 -17.86
C ARG A 328 0.73 -14.07 -17.44
N ASN A 329 1.20 -13.42 -16.39
CA ASN A 329 2.49 -13.72 -15.79
C ASN A 329 2.40 -15.02 -14.97
N PRO A 330 3.05 -16.13 -15.38
CA PRO A 330 2.99 -17.39 -14.66
C PRO A 330 3.71 -17.35 -13.31
N GLU A 331 4.60 -16.36 -13.11
CA GLU A 331 5.35 -16.18 -11.87
C GLU A 331 4.56 -15.39 -10.81
N ASN A 332 3.45 -14.76 -11.18
CA ASN A 332 2.56 -14.09 -10.24
C ASN A 332 1.50 -15.10 -9.73
N PRO A 333 1.67 -15.66 -8.52
CA PRO A 333 0.78 -16.69 -8.01
C PRO A 333 -0.54 -16.09 -7.54
N SER A 334 -1.60 -16.88 -7.62
CA SER A 334 -2.83 -16.62 -6.86
C SER A 334 -2.55 -16.77 -5.35
N LEU A 335 -2.99 -15.79 -4.56
CA LEU A 335 -2.79 -15.74 -3.11
C LEU A 335 -4.12 -15.81 -2.36
N TRP A 336 -4.90 -16.85 -2.62
CA TRP A 336 -6.11 -17.18 -1.85
C TRP A 336 -5.71 -17.73 -0.47
N VAL A 337 -5.09 -16.86 0.33
CA VAL A 337 -4.52 -17.17 1.64
C VAL A 337 -4.88 -16.08 2.65
N LYS A 338 -4.96 -16.44 3.92
CA LYS A 338 -5.35 -15.49 4.98
C LYS A 338 -4.38 -14.30 5.11
N TYR A 339 -3.10 -14.53 4.89
CA TYR A 339 -2.06 -13.53 5.08
C TYR A 339 -1.19 -13.43 3.82
N ALA A 340 -1.74 -12.74 2.81
CA ALA A 340 -1.03 -12.43 1.58
C ALA A 340 -0.08 -11.25 1.83
N LEU A 341 1.19 -11.43 1.51
CA LEU A 341 2.25 -10.43 1.63
C LEU A 341 2.71 -10.02 0.24
N GLY A 342 2.68 -8.73 -0.06
CA GLY A 342 3.17 -8.17 -1.32
C GLY A 342 4.20 -7.09 -1.10
N PHE A 343 5.13 -6.98 -2.06
CA PHE A 343 6.16 -5.95 -2.15
C PHE A 343 6.21 -5.38 -3.56
N LEU A 344 6.32 -4.07 -3.63
CA LEU A 344 6.62 -3.33 -4.85
C LEU A 344 7.80 -2.42 -4.57
N LYS A 345 8.82 -2.45 -5.42
CA LYS A 345 9.96 -1.55 -5.27
C LYS A 345 10.40 -0.96 -6.60
N THR A 346 10.71 0.30 -6.57
CA THR A 346 11.13 1.09 -7.70
C THR A 346 12.43 1.82 -7.39
N GLY A 347 13.28 1.96 -8.38
CA GLY A 347 14.54 2.68 -8.26
C GLY A 347 14.94 3.31 -9.57
N THR A 348 16.04 4.05 -9.56
CA THR A 348 16.62 4.66 -10.75
C THR A 348 17.49 3.66 -11.51
N GLY A 349 17.51 3.75 -12.83
CA GLY A 349 18.32 2.93 -13.73
C GLY A 349 17.61 1.68 -14.26
N PRO A 350 18.26 0.96 -15.15
CA PRO A 350 17.70 -0.27 -15.72
C PRO A 350 17.57 -1.35 -14.64
N ASN A 351 16.56 -2.21 -14.80
CA ASN A 351 16.34 -3.38 -13.93
C ASN A 351 16.14 -3.06 -12.42
N ARG A 352 15.58 -1.90 -12.10
CA ARG A 352 15.28 -1.49 -10.73
C ARG A 352 13.78 -1.32 -10.50
N TYR A 353 13.03 -2.30 -10.94
CA TYR A 353 11.61 -2.45 -10.65
C TYR A 353 11.31 -3.91 -10.31
N ALA A 354 10.65 -4.15 -9.19
CA ALA A 354 10.33 -5.52 -8.81
C ALA A 354 9.00 -5.62 -8.08
N LEU A 355 8.28 -6.70 -8.40
CA LEU A 355 7.06 -7.15 -7.72
C LEU A 355 7.35 -8.50 -7.10
N ARG A 356 7.21 -8.59 -5.77
CA ARG A 356 7.47 -9.81 -5.00
C ARG A 356 6.32 -10.10 -4.04
N MET A 357 6.10 -11.37 -3.71
CA MET A 357 4.98 -11.77 -2.86
C MET A 357 5.20 -13.09 -2.13
N ALA A 358 4.40 -13.32 -1.10
CA ALA A 358 4.43 -14.55 -0.32
C ALA A 358 3.10 -14.85 0.36
N ASP A 359 2.82 -16.11 0.61
CA ASP A 359 1.94 -16.56 1.67
C ASP A 359 2.72 -16.55 2.99
N VAL A 360 2.35 -15.69 3.93
CA VAL A 360 3.06 -15.57 5.22
C VAL A 360 3.09 -16.90 5.99
N GLN A 361 2.05 -17.72 5.87
CA GLN A 361 1.96 -18.96 6.63
C GLN A 361 2.94 -20.03 6.13
N THR A 362 3.03 -20.21 4.83
CA THR A 362 3.73 -21.37 4.22
C THR A 362 5.05 -21.02 3.57
N ALA A 363 5.24 -19.80 3.04
CA ALA A 363 6.45 -19.45 2.31
C ALA A 363 7.69 -19.43 3.20
N THR A 364 8.80 -19.90 2.71
CA THR A 364 10.12 -19.83 3.37
C THR A 364 10.90 -18.59 2.94
N MET A 365 10.61 -18.07 1.74
CA MET A 365 11.17 -16.83 1.18
C MET A 365 10.11 -16.15 0.32
N VAL A 366 10.34 -14.89 0.03
CA VAL A 366 9.48 -14.09 -0.85
C VAL A 366 9.73 -14.48 -2.30
N LYS A 367 8.66 -14.82 -3.03
CA LYS A 367 8.75 -15.14 -4.47
C LYS A 367 8.82 -13.85 -5.28
N THR A 368 9.75 -13.79 -6.23
CA THR A 368 9.84 -12.71 -7.21
C THR A 368 8.93 -13.05 -8.40
N ALA A 369 7.87 -12.26 -8.60
CA ALA A 369 7.02 -12.36 -9.76
C ALA A 369 7.59 -11.59 -10.96
N TYR A 370 8.31 -10.52 -10.70
CA TYR A 370 9.04 -9.75 -11.69
C TYR A 370 10.23 -9.03 -11.04
N ALA A 371 11.34 -8.99 -11.75
CA ALA A 371 12.46 -8.09 -11.48
C ALA A 371 13.08 -7.68 -12.82
N GLY A 372 13.16 -6.39 -13.10
CA GLY A 372 13.63 -5.90 -14.39
C GLY A 372 13.48 -4.41 -14.56
N ALA A 373 13.39 -3.98 -15.82
CA ALA A 373 13.15 -2.58 -16.18
C ALA A 373 11.77 -2.11 -15.68
N TYR A 374 11.65 -0.81 -15.47
CA TYR A 374 10.36 -0.17 -15.26
C TYR A 374 9.48 -0.36 -16.52
N PRO A 375 8.18 -0.59 -16.39
CA PRO A 375 7.30 -0.79 -17.53
C PRO A 375 7.43 0.32 -18.58
N ALA A 376 7.65 -0.07 -19.84
CA ALA A 376 7.86 0.86 -20.95
C ALA A 376 6.63 1.75 -21.18
N GLY A 377 6.85 3.00 -21.61
CA GLY A 377 5.78 3.96 -21.84
C GLY A 377 5.18 4.57 -20.57
N ARG A 378 5.75 4.30 -19.41
CA ARG A 378 5.37 4.88 -18.12
C ARG A 378 6.51 5.73 -17.55
N ASN A 379 6.14 6.80 -16.88
CA ASN A 379 7.06 7.57 -16.07
C ASN A 379 6.81 7.20 -14.61
N PHE A 380 7.88 6.98 -13.87
CA PHE A 380 7.77 6.88 -12.43
C PHE A 380 7.73 8.28 -11.85
N ASP A 381 6.55 8.71 -11.43
CA ASP A 381 6.28 10.11 -11.14
C ASP A 381 5.43 10.23 -9.87
N ALA A 382 6.01 9.81 -8.75
CA ALA A 382 5.35 9.86 -7.44
C ALA A 382 5.30 11.30 -6.91
N GLN A 383 4.21 11.68 -6.24
CA GLN A 383 4.08 13.04 -5.68
C GLN A 383 4.03 13.08 -4.15
N GLY A 384 4.36 11.98 -3.49
CA GLY A 384 4.55 11.93 -2.04
C GLY A 384 3.27 11.95 -1.22
N SER A 385 2.11 11.67 -1.80
CA SER A 385 0.86 11.47 -1.07
C SER A 385 0.57 9.98 -0.89
N VAL A 386 -0.06 9.62 0.22
CA VAL A 386 -0.37 8.22 0.54
C VAL A 386 -1.84 7.92 0.31
N VAL A 387 -2.12 6.75 -0.26
CA VAL A 387 -3.46 6.15 -0.29
C VAL A 387 -3.47 4.76 0.34
N LEU A 388 -4.63 4.37 0.86
CA LEU A 388 -4.93 3.01 1.30
C LEU A 388 -6.41 2.71 1.02
N GLY A 389 -6.66 1.64 0.26
CA GLY A 389 -8.00 1.17 -0.09
C GLY A 389 -8.69 1.95 -1.19
N VAL A 390 -7.99 2.85 -1.87
CA VAL A 390 -8.46 3.65 -3.01
C VAL A 390 -7.36 3.81 -4.04
N GLY A 391 -7.73 4.04 -5.29
CA GLY A 391 -6.78 4.42 -6.34
C GLY A 391 -6.24 5.85 -6.20
N GLY A 392 -5.31 6.21 -7.07
CA GLY A 392 -4.70 7.54 -7.06
C GLY A 392 -5.66 8.69 -7.27
N ASP A 393 -6.75 8.47 -8.00
CA ASP A 393 -7.86 9.39 -8.21
C ASP A 393 -9.02 9.20 -7.21
N ASN A 394 -8.78 8.45 -6.13
CA ASN A 394 -9.76 8.03 -5.12
C ASN A 394 -10.91 7.17 -5.69
N SER A 395 -10.74 6.56 -6.86
CA SER A 395 -11.65 5.52 -7.34
C SER A 395 -11.65 4.34 -6.37
N ASN A 396 -12.83 3.84 -6.04
CA ASN A 396 -13.00 2.75 -5.09
C ASN A 396 -14.24 1.92 -5.38
N ASN A 397 -14.11 0.94 -6.26
CA ASN A 397 -15.13 -0.04 -6.56
C ASN A 397 -14.81 -1.45 -6.03
N SER A 398 -13.71 -1.58 -5.28
CA SER A 398 -13.26 -2.85 -4.72
C SER A 398 -13.40 -2.88 -3.21
N TRP A 399 -13.07 -4.00 -2.61
CA TRP A 399 -13.03 -4.20 -1.17
C TRP A 399 -11.91 -5.16 -0.82
N SER A 400 -11.27 -4.98 0.33
CA SER A 400 -10.33 -5.94 0.89
C SER A 400 -10.04 -5.66 2.36
N THR A 401 -9.22 -6.51 2.97
CA THR A 401 -8.82 -6.38 4.37
C THR A 401 -7.33 -6.08 4.47
N PHE A 402 -6.99 -4.97 5.09
CA PHE A 402 -5.62 -4.56 5.38
C PHE A 402 -5.24 -4.95 6.81
N TYR A 403 -4.02 -5.44 7.00
CA TYR A 403 -3.43 -5.73 8.30
C TYR A 403 -2.37 -4.72 8.69
N GLU A 404 -1.36 -4.59 7.84
CA GLU A 404 -0.24 -3.67 8.00
C GLU A 404 0.45 -3.40 6.67
N GLY A 405 1.17 -2.28 6.59
CA GLY A 405 1.99 -1.94 5.44
C GLY A 405 2.84 -0.70 5.69
N ALA A 406 3.88 -0.54 4.89
CA ALA A 406 4.72 0.65 4.93
C ALA A 406 5.25 1.03 3.55
N ILE A 407 5.59 2.32 3.42
CA ILE A 407 6.35 2.90 2.33
C ILE A 407 7.72 3.27 2.89
N VAL A 408 8.77 2.93 2.16
CA VAL A 408 10.17 3.21 2.54
C VAL A 408 10.86 4.06 1.50
N ALA A 409 11.78 4.90 1.93
CA ALA A 409 12.68 5.62 1.04
C ALA A 409 13.85 4.71 0.64
N GLY A 410 14.12 4.63 -0.68
CA GLY A 410 15.15 3.76 -1.23
C GLY A 410 14.60 2.45 -1.80
N PHE A 411 15.46 1.70 -2.49
CA PHE A 411 15.16 0.41 -3.10
C PHE A 411 15.63 -0.74 -2.18
N PRO A 412 14.72 -1.41 -1.45
CA PRO A 412 15.10 -2.46 -0.50
C PRO A 412 15.79 -3.64 -1.17
N MET A 413 16.73 -4.25 -0.48
CA MET A 413 17.30 -5.52 -0.91
C MET A 413 16.30 -6.67 -0.70
N ASP A 414 16.37 -7.70 -1.53
CA ASP A 414 15.52 -8.90 -1.42
C ASP A 414 15.65 -9.56 -0.03
N ALA A 415 16.86 -9.59 0.51
CA ALA A 415 17.10 -10.13 1.86
C ALA A 415 16.38 -9.33 2.96
N THR A 416 16.19 -8.02 2.79
CA THR A 416 15.40 -7.19 3.72
C THR A 416 13.93 -7.59 3.66
N GLU A 417 13.38 -7.81 2.48
CA GLU A 417 11.99 -8.25 2.29
C GLU A 417 11.77 -9.69 2.82
N ASP A 418 12.74 -10.58 2.63
CA ASP A 418 12.70 -11.92 3.23
C ASP A 418 12.74 -11.85 4.77
N ALA A 419 13.50 -10.91 5.35
CA ALA A 419 13.50 -10.67 6.80
C ALA A 419 12.15 -10.14 7.30
N ILE A 420 11.42 -9.32 6.52
CA ILE A 420 10.04 -8.91 6.84
C ILE A 420 9.12 -10.14 6.90
N LEU A 421 9.19 -11.05 5.92
CA LEU A 421 8.42 -12.30 5.96
C LEU A 421 8.70 -13.09 7.25
N GLN A 422 9.98 -13.24 7.63
CA GLN A 422 10.33 -13.96 8.87
C GLN A 422 9.83 -13.22 10.12
N ASN A 423 9.85 -11.89 10.14
CA ASN A 423 9.29 -11.09 11.23
C ASN A 423 7.78 -11.31 11.39
N LEU A 424 7.02 -11.32 10.29
CA LEU A 424 5.57 -11.60 10.30
C LEU A 424 5.27 -12.98 10.88
N LYS A 425 6.06 -13.99 10.53
CA LYS A 425 5.94 -15.34 11.11
C LYS A 425 6.30 -15.36 12.59
N ALA A 426 7.38 -14.69 12.96
CA ALA A 426 7.87 -14.65 14.34
C ALA A 426 6.86 -13.98 15.27
N VAL A 427 6.22 -12.89 14.85
CA VAL A 427 5.20 -12.20 15.64
C VAL A 427 3.88 -12.95 15.71
N GLY A 428 3.67 -13.96 14.87
CA GLY A 428 2.55 -14.90 14.99
C GLY A 428 1.42 -14.74 13.98
N TYR A 429 1.65 -14.06 12.85
CA TYR A 429 0.73 -14.17 11.73
C TYR A 429 0.68 -15.63 11.26
N GLY A 430 -0.52 -16.19 11.23
CA GLY A 430 -0.71 -17.55 10.76
C GLY A 430 -0.42 -18.67 11.77
N LYS A 431 -0.33 -18.33 13.06
CA LYS A 431 -0.23 -19.31 14.15
C LYS A 431 -1.59 -19.55 14.81
#